data_67212ae6137794685cdf068b5c2be04d
#
_entry.id   67212ae6137794685cdf068b5c2be04d
#
_cell.length_a   1.000
_cell.length_b   1.000
_cell.length_c   1.000
_cell.angle_alpha   90.00
_cell.angle_beta   90.00
_cell.angle_gamma   90.00
#
_symmetry.space_group_name_H-M   'P 1'
#
loop_
_entity.id
_entity.type
_entity.pdbx_description
1 polymer ?
#
loop_
_entity_poly.entity_id
_entity_poly.type
_entity_poly.pdbx_seq_one_letter_code
_entity_poly.pdbx_strand_id
1 'polypeptide(L)'
;AALLNYGAAAQTNFGYNTANLVNASLAAELQRSSLADYSDTVLNGTRTIDELVEGETAVFTATKITGELLDKIVLNITLRPADAANKDYSDLTFVCEYTDYLGAAQTVVIPSSEWNTSGSMPIVKLDRLSAANLRQKLTINIYSGYGTEAQSRVLKTHYLDGFEYTATTGQATSNPEALRVLYYSIMHYSDMAKAYLAQ
;
A
#
# COMPACT_ATOMS: atom_id res chain seq x y z
N ALA A 1 11.74 -18.99 4.83
CA ALA A 1 12.75 -17.94 4.94
C ALA A 1 12.12 -16.55 4.90
N ALA A 2 11.49 -16.12 3.78
CA ALA A 2 10.95 -14.77 3.61
C ALA A 2 9.97 -14.31 4.72
N LEU A 3 9.07 -15.19 5.17
CA LEU A 3 8.14 -14.88 6.27
C LEU A 3 8.89 -14.65 7.60
N LEU A 4 9.96 -15.40 7.87
CA LEU A 4 10.78 -15.21 9.08
C LEU A 4 11.55 -13.89 9.01
N ASN A 5 12.07 -13.53 7.85
CA ASN A 5 12.73 -12.24 7.62
C ASN A 5 11.78 -11.08 7.84
N TYR A 6 10.58 -11.16 7.30
CA TYR A 6 9.53 -10.17 7.53
C TYR A 6 9.20 -10.04 9.02
N GLY A 7 8.99 -11.15 9.73
CA GLY A 7 8.72 -11.15 11.17
C GLY A 7 9.83 -10.51 11.99
N ALA A 8 11.09 -10.82 11.70
CA ALA A 8 12.25 -10.24 12.38
C ALA A 8 12.40 -8.74 12.10
N ALA A 9 12.19 -8.32 10.85
CA ALA A 9 12.22 -6.91 10.47
C ALA A 9 11.10 -6.10 11.13
N ALA A 10 9.89 -6.65 11.22
CA ALA A 10 8.76 -6.04 11.92
C ALA A 10 9.06 -5.86 13.42
N GLN A 11 9.57 -6.88 14.08
CA GLN A 11 9.95 -6.78 15.49
C GLN A 11 11.03 -5.72 15.73
N THR A 12 12.03 -5.64 14.88
CA THR A 12 13.08 -4.62 14.97
C THR A 12 12.52 -3.22 14.78
N ASN A 13 11.67 -3.02 13.76
CA ASN A 13 11.08 -1.71 13.46
C ASN A 13 10.17 -1.21 14.59
N PHE A 14 9.41 -2.11 15.22
CA PHE A 14 8.49 -1.75 16.29
C PHE A 14 9.12 -1.80 17.70
N GLY A 15 10.41 -2.10 17.81
CA GLY A 15 11.13 -2.16 19.08
C GLY A 15 10.70 -3.30 20.00
N TYR A 16 10.11 -4.38 19.46
CA TYR A 16 9.77 -5.57 20.23
C TYR A 16 11.02 -6.35 20.64
N ASN A 17 10.93 -7.09 21.75
CA ASN A 17 12.03 -7.92 22.23
C ASN A 17 12.33 -9.07 21.26
N THR A 18 13.43 -8.94 20.52
CA THR A 18 13.89 -9.93 19.54
C THR A 18 14.57 -11.14 20.19
N ALA A 19 14.87 -11.10 21.49
CA ALA A 19 15.50 -12.22 22.21
C ALA A 19 14.62 -13.49 22.28
N ASN A 20 13.32 -13.34 22.09
CA ASN A 20 12.36 -14.45 22.06
C ASN A 20 12.21 -15.12 20.68
N LEU A 21 12.89 -14.63 19.65
CA LEU A 21 12.92 -15.30 18.35
C LEU A 21 13.77 -16.55 18.46
N VAL A 22 13.13 -17.73 18.39
CA VAL A 22 13.79 -19.04 18.47
C VAL A 22 14.88 -19.20 17.40
N ASN A 23 14.84 -18.42 16.31
CA ASN A 23 15.78 -18.43 15.20
C ASN A 23 16.33 -17.03 14.87
N ALA A 24 16.60 -16.19 15.89
CA ALA A 24 17.05 -14.81 15.67
C ALA A 24 18.34 -14.72 14.82
N SER A 25 19.29 -15.65 15.01
CA SER A 25 20.53 -15.71 14.22
C SER A 25 20.26 -16.10 12.76
N LEU A 26 19.41 -17.10 12.55
CA LEU A 26 19.00 -17.55 11.21
C LEU A 26 18.20 -16.45 10.49
N ALA A 27 17.29 -15.78 11.19
CA ALA A 27 16.55 -14.65 10.63
C ALA A 27 17.46 -13.49 10.23
N ALA A 28 18.47 -13.15 11.03
CA ALA A 28 19.46 -12.12 10.73
C ALA A 28 20.36 -12.47 9.53
N GLU A 29 20.72 -13.74 9.38
CA GLU A 29 21.51 -14.22 8.26
C GLU A 29 20.71 -14.25 6.94
N LEU A 30 19.46 -14.69 7.00
CA LEU A 30 18.53 -14.65 5.89
C LEU A 30 18.15 -13.21 5.50
N GLN A 31 18.03 -12.29 6.45
CA GLN A 31 17.86 -10.87 6.16
C GLN A 31 19.04 -10.31 5.34
N ARG A 32 20.27 -10.61 5.74
CA ARG A 32 21.46 -10.14 5.03
C ARG A 32 21.53 -10.64 3.60
N SER A 33 21.18 -11.91 3.34
CA SER A 33 21.19 -12.48 2.00
C SER A 33 20.04 -11.95 1.12
N SER A 34 18.84 -11.80 1.68
CA SER A 34 17.67 -11.30 0.93
C SER A 34 17.71 -9.78 0.70
N LEU A 35 18.34 -9.04 1.61
CA LEU A 35 18.50 -7.59 1.47
C LEU A 35 19.59 -7.21 0.46
N ALA A 36 20.59 -8.08 0.23
CA ALA A 36 21.60 -7.85 -0.81
C ALA A 36 20.93 -7.68 -2.19
N ASP A 37 19.87 -8.45 -2.48
CA ASP A 37 19.13 -8.37 -3.74
C ASP A 37 18.30 -7.07 -3.88
N TYR A 38 17.99 -6.40 -2.77
CA TYR A 38 17.19 -5.17 -2.75
C TYR A 38 18.00 -3.92 -2.39
N SER A 39 19.17 -4.06 -1.73
CA SER A 39 19.98 -2.93 -1.27
C SER A 39 20.55 -2.10 -2.42
N ASP A 40 20.84 -2.75 -3.56
CA ASP A 40 21.37 -2.11 -4.77
C ASP A 40 20.25 -1.72 -5.75
N THR A 41 19.02 -2.07 -5.45
CA THR A 41 17.86 -1.68 -6.27
C THR A 41 17.51 -0.23 -5.97
N VAL A 42 17.65 0.63 -6.98
CA VAL A 42 17.10 1.99 -6.91
C VAL A 42 15.59 1.87 -6.83
N LEU A 43 15.04 2.09 -5.63
CA LEU A 43 13.60 2.09 -5.42
C LEU A 43 12.99 3.23 -6.24
N ASN A 44 12.22 2.88 -7.24
CA ASN A 44 11.52 3.82 -8.10
C ASN A 44 10.04 3.86 -7.76
N GLY A 45 9.73 4.38 -6.57
CA GLY A 45 8.36 4.56 -6.11
C GLY A 45 7.62 5.58 -6.96
N THR A 46 7.10 5.16 -8.11
CA THR A 46 6.42 6.04 -9.05
C THR A 46 4.93 6.12 -8.74
N ARG A 47 4.45 7.34 -8.59
CA ARG A 47 3.02 7.67 -8.57
C ARG A 47 2.71 8.61 -9.73
N THR A 48 1.66 8.28 -10.49
CA THR A 48 1.12 9.17 -11.51
C THR A 48 -0.31 9.54 -11.14
N ILE A 49 -0.66 10.82 -11.22
CA ILE A 49 -2.03 11.31 -11.05
C ILE A 49 -2.49 11.70 -12.45
N ASP A 50 -3.57 11.08 -12.92
CA ASP A 50 -4.14 11.41 -14.21
C ASP A 50 -4.97 12.68 -14.10
N GLU A 51 -4.92 13.50 -15.15
CA GLU A 51 -5.83 14.63 -15.28
C GLU A 51 -7.28 14.14 -15.41
N LEU A 52 -8.18 14.89 -14.84
CA LEU A 52 -9.60 14.67 -15.01
C LEU A 52 -10.01 15.10 -16.42
N VAL A 53 -10.94 14.36 -17.02
CA VAL A 53 -11.51 14.72 -18.33
C VAL A 53 -12.58 15.81 -18.17
N GLU A 54 -12.96 16.43 -19.29
CA GLU A 54 -14.01 17.44 -19.29
C GLU A 54 -15.31 16.91 -18.66
N GLY A 55 -15.87 17.67 -17.73
CA GLY A 55 -17.05 17.30 -16.93
C GLY A 55 -16.75 16.59 -15.61
N GLU A 56 -15.52 16.16 -15.36
CA GLU A 56 -15.12 15.61 -14.05
C GLU A 56 -14.67 16.73 -13.10
N THR A 57 -15.14 16.67 -11.85
CA THR A 57 -14.77 17.65 -10.82
C THR A 57 -13.84 17.04 -9.80
N ALA A 58 -12.67 17.65 -9.60
CA ALA A 58 -11.71 17.20 -8.61
C ALA A 58 -12.23 17.41 -7.19
N VAL A 59 -12.55 16.32 -6.49
CA VAL A 59 -12.81 16.34 -5.04
C VAL A 59 -11.53 16.14 -4.24
N PHE A 60 -10.57 15.43 -4.81
CA PHE A 60 -9.26 15.20 -4.22
C PHE A 60 -8.15 15.61 -5.19
N THR A 61 -7.07 16.19 -4.64
CA THR A 61 -5.91 16.66 -5.41
C THR A 61 -4.72 15.70 -5.36
N ALA A 62 -4.69 14.78 -4.40
CA ALA A 62 -3.60 13.84 -4.25
C ALA A 62 -3.99 12.66 -3.35
N THR A 63 -3.22 11.58 -3.48
CA THR A 63 -3.21 10.46 -2.54
C THR A 63 -1.82 10.29 -1.94
N LYS A 64 -1.76 9.70 -0.75
CA LYS A 64 -0.54 9.22 -0.11
C LYS A 64 -0.77 7.79 0.36
N ILE A 65 0.17 6.89 0.11
CA ILE A 65 0.13 5.52 0.64
C ILE A 65 1.07 5.43 1.84
N THR A 66 0.61 4.74 2.88
CA THR A 66 1.44 4.29 4.01
C THR A 66 1.08 2.86 4.36
N GLY A 67 2.06 2.06 4.79
CA GLY A 67 1.82 0.71 5.29
C GLY A 67 1.32 0.73 6.73
N GLU A 68 0.38 -0.14 7.04
CA GLU A 68 -0.04 -0.47 8.41
C GLU A 68 0.10 -1.99 8.58
N LEU A 69 0.74 -2.40 9.66
CA LEU A 69 1.05 -3.80 9.95
C LEU A 69 0.41 -4.17 11.29
N LEU A 70 -0.68 -4.89 11.22
CA LEU A 70 -1.44 -5.42 12.35
C LEU A 70 -1.49 -6.95 12.23
N ASP A 71 -2.68 -7.52 12.29
CA ASP A 71 -2.96 -8.93 11.99
C ASP A 71 -2.82 -9.26 10.49
N LYS A 72 -2.79 -8.22 9.65
CA LYS A 72 -2.60 -8.27 8.21
C LYS A 72 -1.79 -7.07 7.72
N ILE A 73 -1.29 -7.17 6.49
CA ILE A 73 -0.62 -6.07 5.81
C ILE A 73 -1.67 -5.21 5.13
N VAL A 74 -1.72 -3.93 5.50
CA VAL A 74 -2.70 -2.96 5.00
C VAL A 74 -1.98 -1.79 4.33
N LEU A 75 -2.50 -1.33 3.20
CA LEU A 75 -2.14 -0.05 2.63
C LEU A 75 -3.18 1.00 3.03
N ASN A 76 -2.76 2.00 3.79
CA ASN A 76 -3.58 3.16 4.10
C ASN A 76 -3.42 4.19 2.98
N ILE A 77 -4.51 4.47 2.28
CA ILE A 77 -4.57 5.49 1.23
C ILE A 77 -5.19 6.74 1.84
N THR A 78 -4.35 7.76 2.11
CA THR A 78 -4.80 9.06 2.58
C THR A 78 -5.18 9.91 1.38
N LEU A 79 -6.38 10.47 1.38
CA LEU A 79 -6.91 11.30 0.30
C LEU A 79 -6.80 12.78 0.71
N ARG A 80 -6.21 13.61 -0.14
CA ARG A 80 -6.11 15.06 0.10
C ARG A 80 -7.28 15.78 -0.56
N PRO A 81 -8.24 16.32 0.21
CA PRO A 81 -9.35 17.07 -0.34
C PRO A 81 -8.88 18.30 -1.13
N ALA A 82 -9.56 18.62 -2.23
CA ALA A 82 -9.36 19.86 -2.97
C ALA A 82 -9.86 21.07 -2.15
N ASP A 83 -10.96 20.88 -1.42
CA ASP A 83 -11.48 21.84 -0.44
C ASP A 83 -11.45 21.20 0.97
N ALA A 84 -10.59 21.74 1.83
CA ALA A 84 -10.43 21.26 3.20
C ALA A 84 -11.67 21.54 4.10
N ALA A 85 -12.54 22.46 3.70
CA ALA A 85 -13.79 22.77 4.40
C ALA A 85 -14.90 21.76 4.08
N ASN A 86 -14.88 21.18 2.88
CA ASN A 86 -15.85 20.17 2.47
C ASN A 86 -15.42 18.79 3.01
N LYS A 87 -16.20 18.25 3.94
CA LYS A 87 -16.00 16.93 4.55
C LYS A 87 -17.15 15.97 4.29
N ASP A 88 -18.02 16.29 3.36
CA ASP A 88 -19.07 15.37 2.93
C ASP A 88 -18.52 14.41 1.87
N TYR A 89 -18.32 13.18 2.27
CA TYR A 89 -17.84 12.09 1.41
C TYR A 89 -18.91 10.99 1.23
N SER A 90 -20.14 11.25 1.64
CA SER A 90 -21.20 10.22 1.77
C SER A 90 -21.54 9.51 0.45
N ASP A 91 -21.39 10.20 -0.69
CA ASP A 91 -21.66 9.67 -2.03
C ASP A 91 -20.41 9.07 -2.71
N LEU A 92 -19.27 9.05 -2.03
CA LEU A 92 -18.00 8.65 -2.65
C LEU A 92 -17.72 7.15 -2.46
N THR A 93 -17.10 6.58 -3.49
CA THR A 93 -16.65 5.20 -3.51
C THR A 93 -15.23 5.11 -4.03
N PHE A 94 -14.37 4.44 -3.26
CA PHE A 94 -13.01 4.08 -3.66
C PHE A 94 -13.06 2.78 -4.45
N VAL A 95 -12.40 2.77 -5.60
CA VAL A 95 -12.25 1.61 -6.47
C VAL A 95 -10.78 1.42 -6.79
N CYS A 96 -10.22 0.28 -6.39
CA CYS A 96 -8.86 -0.12 -6.70
C CYS A 96 -8.86 -1.27 -7.70
N GLU A 97 -8.22 -1.07 -8.82
CA GLU A 97 -8.07 -2.06 -9.89
C GLU A 97 -6.61 -2.49 -9.97
N TYR A 98 -6.39 -3.79 -10.11
CA TYR A 98 -5.07 -4.37 -10.31
C TYR A 98 -5.17 -5.69 -11.09
N THR A 99 -4.05 -6.12 -11.66
CA THR A 99 -3.93 -7.47 -12.22
C THR A 99 -3.28 -8.35 -11.16
N ASP A 100 -3.89 -9.46 -10.80
CA ASP A 100 -3.34 -10.37 -9.80
C ASP A 100 -2.11 -11.14 -10.33
N TYR A 101 -1.49 -11.93 -9.44
CA TYR A 101 -0.29 -12.69 -9.78
C TYR A 101 -0.53 -13.79 -10.82
N LEU A 102 -1.78 -14.18 -11.10
CA LEU A 102 -2.19 -15.12 -12.16
C LEU A 102 -2.54 -14.42 -13.47
N GLY A 103 -2.52 -13.09 -13.51
CA GLY A 103 -2.87 -12.30 -14.69
C GLY A 103 -4.36 -11.94 -14.79
N ALA A 104 -5.17 -12.26 -13.79
CA ALA A 104 -6.58 -11.91 -13.78
C ALA A 104 -6.82 -10.48 -13.27
N ALA A 105 -7.72 -9.76 -13.91
CA ALA A 105 -8.16 -8.44 -13.47
C ALA A 105 -8.95 -8.56 -12.15
N GLN A 106 -8.61 -7.73 -11.19
CA GLN A 106 -9.23 -7.65 -9.87
C GLN A 106 -9.72 -6.24 -9.60
N THR A 107 -10.83 -6.14 -8.88
CA THR A 107 -11.42 -4.87 -8.46
C THR A 107 -11.79 -4.94 -6.98
N VAL A 108 -11.32 -3.98 -6.21
CA VAL A 108 -11.70 -3.78 -4.80
C VAL A 108 -12.53 -2.51 -4.71
N VAL A 109 -13.75 -2.63 -4.19
CA VAL A 109 -14.68 -1.51 -4.01
C VAL A 109 -14.87 -1.26 -2.51
N ILE A 110 -14.67 -0.02 -2.07
CA ILE A 110 -14.77 0.41 -0.67
C ILE A 110 -15.60 1.69 -0.61
N PRO A 111 -16.87 1.61 -0.18
CA PRO A 111 -17.73 2.79 -0.03
C PRO A 111 -17.21 3.70 1.09
N SER A 112 -17.54 4.98 1.01
CA SER A 112 -17.08 5.99 1.99
C SER A 112 -17.53 5.71 3.43
N SER A 113 -18.58 4.93 3.63
CA SER A 113 -19.01 4.45 4.95
C SER A 113 -17.98 3.57 5.68
N GLU A 114 -17.03 2.99 4.93
CA GLU A 114 -15.91 2.20 5.47
C GLU A 114 -14.63 3.03 5.65
N TRP A 115 -14.63 4.31 5.25
CA TRP A 115 -13.45 5.16 5.36
C TRP A 115 -13.28 5.72 6.78
N ASN A 116 -12.03 5.91 7.19
CA ASN A 116 -11.77 6.69 8.39
C ASN A 116 -11.75 8.19 8.04
N THR A 117 -12.80 8.89 8.45
CA THR A 117 -13.01 10.33 8.19
C THR A 117 -12.85 11.18 9.45
N SER A 118 -12.36 10.61 10.54
CA SER A 118 -12.22 11.32 11.83
C SER A 118 -11.16 12.43 11.81
N GLY A 119 -10.22 12.37 10.86
CA GLY A 119 -9.14 13.35 10.69
C GLY A 119 -9.46 14.46 9.70
N SER A 120 -8.43 15.28 9.41
CA SER A 120 -8.52 16.34 8.38
C SER A 120 -8.51 15.80 6.95
N MET A 121 -8.02 14.59 6.77
CA MET A 121 -7.98 13.89 5.49
C MET A 121 -8.57 12.49 5.66
N PRO A 122 -9.49 12.06 4.79
CA PRO A 122 -10.03 10.70 4.84
C PRO A 122 -8.95 9.67 4.49
N ILE A 123 -9.03 8.52 5.15
CA ILE A 123 -8.12 7.38 4.95
C ILE A 123 -8.94 6.17 4.55
N VAL A 124 -8.58 5.57 3.43
CA VAL A 124 -9.14 4.29 2.96
C VAL A 124 -8.16 3.17 3.28
N LYS A 125 -8.63 2.11 3.92
CA LYS A 125 -7.82 0.93 4.23
C LYS A 125 -7.97 -0.12 3.13
N LEU A 126 -6.93 -0.30 2.34
CA LEU A 126 -6.85 -1.38 1.34
C LEU A 126 -6.19 -2.59 2.00
N ASP A 127 -7.01 -3.47 2.56
CA ASP A 127 -6.60 -4.64 3.36
C ASP A 127 -6.94 -5.98 2.68
N ARG A 128 -7.36 -5.92 1.41
CA ARG A 128 -7.86 -7.07 0.63
C ARG A 128 -6.85 -7.62 -0.38
N LEU A 129 -5.59 -7.16 -0.31
CA LEU A 129 -4.52 -7.69 -1.15
C LEU A 129 -3.94 -8.96 -0.51
N SER A 130 -3.88 -10.05 -1.28
CA SER A 130 -3.14 -11.25 -0.84
C SER A 130 -1.62 -11.00 -0.87
N ALA A 131 -0.86 -11.83 -0.14
CA ALA A 131 0.60 -11.72 -0.08
C ALA A 131 1.25 -11.67 -1.46
N ALA A 132 0.78 -12.46 -2.42
CA ALA A 132 1.32 -12.51 -3.78
C ALA A 132 0.97 -11.26 -4.63
N ASN A 133 0.04 -10.43 -4.16
CA ASN A 133 -0.46 -9.25 -4.88
C ASN A 133 0.02 -7.93 -4.27
N LEU A 134 0.85 -7.95 -3.22
CA LEU A 134 1.28 -6.72 -2.53
C LEU A 134 2.09 -5.77 -3.42
N ARG A 135 2.79 -6.29 -4.44
CA ARG A 135 3.63 -5.52 -5.37
C ARG A 135 2.97 -5.24 -6.72
N GLN A 136 1.67 -5.44 -6.84
CA GLN A 136 0.98 -5.18 -8.10
C GLN A 136 0.84 -3.67 -8.34
N LYS A 137 0.80 -3.29 -9.62
CA LYS A 137 0.39 -1.95 -10.02
C LYS A 137 -1.03 -1.71 -9.58
N LEU A 138 -1.25 -0.64 -8.83
CA LEU A 138 -2.57 -0.24 -8.36
C LEU A 138 -3.08 0.95 -9.17
N THR A 139 -4.28 0.84 -9.70
CA THR A 139 -5.04 1.95 -10.26
C THR A 139 -6.16 2.28 -9.29
N ILE A 140 -6.12 3.48 -8.72
CA ILE A 140 -7.09 3.96 -7.73
C ILE A 140 -7.97 5.01 -8.39
N ASN A 141 -9.26 4.75 -8.41
CA ASN A 141 -10.29 5.70 -8.82
C ASN A 141 -11.17 6.05 -7.62
N ILE A 142 -11.61 7.29 -7.54
CA ILE A 142 -12.68 7.71 -6.65
C ILE A 142 -13.83 8.16 -7.52
N TYR A 143 -15.03 7.66 -7.22
CA TYR A 143 -16.25 8.00 -7.93
C TYR A 143 -17.28 8.62 -6.99
N SER A 144 -18.02 9.59 -7.48
CA SER A 144 -19.33 10.00 -6.96
C SER A 144 -20.40 9.20 -7.70
N GLY A 145 -21.46 8.77 -7.01
CA GLY A 145 -22.56 8.02 -7.59
C GLY A 145 -22.16 6.68 -8.22
N TYR A 146 -21.17 5.99 -7.67
CA TYR A 146 -20.68 4.73 -8.23
C TYR A 146 -21.77 3.68 -8.48
N GLY A 147 -21.79 3.13 -9.69
CA GLY A 147 -22.81 2.14 -10.09
C GLY A 147 -24.16 2.74 -10.53
N THR A 148 -24.29 4.05 -10.63
CA THR A 148 -25.48 4.75 -11.13
C THR A 148 -25.22 5.40 -12.51
N GLU A 149 -26.29 5.87 -13.17
CA GLU A 149 -26.18 6.66 -14.39
C GLU A 149 -25.49 8.03 -14.18
N ALA A 150 -25.51 8.54 -12.95
CA ALA A 150 -24.89 9.80 -12.54
C ALA A 150 -23.42 9.62 -12.10
N GLN A 151 -22.82 8.45 -12.27
CA GLN A 151 -21.46 8.19 -11.89
C GLN A 151 -20.50 9.17 -12.56
N SER A 152 -19.67 9.84 -11.74
CA SER A 152 -18.57 10.66 -12.22
C SER A 152 -17.28 10.36 -11.46
N ARG A 153 -16.15 10.40 -12.16
CA ARG A 153 -14.84 10.18 -11.54
C ARG A 153 -14.33 11.50 -10.97
N VAL A 154 -13.88 11.47 -9.72
CA VAL A 154 -13.39 12.65 -8.99
C VAL A 154 -11.90 12.56 -8.62
N LEU A 155 -11.27 11.41 -8.84
CA LEU A 155 -9.82 11.20 -8.75
C LEU A 155 -9.44 9.93 -9.51
N LYS A 156 -8.27 9.97 -10.18
CA LYS A 156 -7.56 8.77 -10.64
C LYS A 156 -6.08 8.89 -10.36
N THR A 157 -5.49 7.87 -9.80
CA THR A 157 -4.05 7.81 -9.52
C THR A 157 -3.53 6.39 -9.72
N HIS A 158 -2.28 6.28 -10.15
CA HIS A 158 -1.60 5.02 -10.34
C HIS A 158 -0.39 4.91 -9.43
N TYR A 159 -0.17 3.72 -8.85
CA TYR A 159 1.05 3.35 -8.17
C TYR A 159 1.64 2.14 -8.88
N LEU A 160 2.87 2.23 -9.33
CA LEU A 160 3.57 1.11 -9.96
C LEU A 160 3.76 -0.05 -8.97
N ASP A 161 4.18 0.28 -7.75
CA ASP A 161 4.27 -0.61 -6.60
C ASP A 161 4.00 0.21 -5.33
N GLY A 162 2.91 -0.10 -4.62
CA GLY A 162 2.49 0.67 -3.44
C GLY A 162 3.49 0.56 -2.29
N PHE A 163 4.12 -0.60 -2.10
CA PHE A 163 5.13 -0.79 -1.05
C PHE A 163 6.46 -0.14 -1.40
N GLU A 164 6.90 -0.24 -2.65
CA GLU A 164 8.10 0.44 -3.13
C GLU A 164 7.94 1.97 -3.02
N TYR A 165 6.78 2.50 -3.39
CA TYR A 165 6.44 3.91 -3.21
C TYR A 165 6.54 4.33 -1.73
N THR A 166 6.01 3.52 -0.82
CA THR A 166 6.04 3.80 0.62
C THR A 166 7.47 3.73 1.17
N ALA A 167 8.27 2.75 0.74
CA ALA A 167 9.67 2.64 1.12
C ALA A 167 10.50 3.85 0.68
N THR A 168 10.19 4.39 -0.51
CA THR A 168 10.87 5.57 -1.06
C THR A 168 10.47 6.87 -0.35
N THR A 169 9.18 7.01 -0.01
CA THR A 169 8.63 8.27 0.52
C THR A 169 8.52 8.31 2.05
N GLY A 170 8.53 7.15 2.72
CA GLY A 170 8.28 6.99 4.16
C GLY A 170 9.44 7.40 5.08
N GLN A 171 10.35 8.26 4.65
CA GLN A 171 11.60 8.55 5.35
C GLN A 171 11.50 9.40 6.63
N ALA A 172 10.31 9.85 6.99
CA ALA A 172 10.12 10.73 8.15
C ALA A 172 9.79 9.94 9.44
N THR A 173 10.60 8.96 9.82
CA THR A 173 10.43 8.17 11.05
C THR A 173 11.64 8.27 11.95
N SER A 174 11.48 7.91 13.24
CA SER A 174 12.57 7.85 14.22
C SER A 174 13.64 6.80 13.90
N ASN A 175 13.33 5.82 13.05
CA ASN A 175 14.25 4.77 12.60
C ASN A 175 14.03 4.45 11.12
N PRO A 176 14.51 5.30 10.20
CA PRO A 176 14.29 5.13 8.76
C PRO A 176 14.95 3.86 8.20
N GLU A 177 16.07 3.43 8.77
CA GLU A 177 16.75 2.20 8.33
C GLU A 177 15.93 0.95 8.66
N ALA A 178 15.41 0.82 9.87
CA ALA A 178 14.56 -0.31 10.25
C ALA A 178 13.27 -0.36 9.42
N LEU A 179 12.68 0.81 9.14
CA LEU A 179 11.51 0.89 8.27
C LEU A 179 11.82 0.42 6.84
N ARG A 180 12.96 0.83 6.29
CA ARG A 180 13.42 0.40 4.96
C ARG A 180 13.61 -1.11 4.90
N VAL A 181 14.30 -1.69 5.88
CA VAL A 181 14.48 -3.15 6.02
C VAL A 181 13.13 -3.87 6.09
N LEU A 182 12.17 -3.33 6.81
CA LEU A 182 10.83 -3.88 6.91
C LEU A 182 10.12 -3.90 5.56
N TYR A 183 10.14 -2.81 4.81
CA TYR A 183 9.52 -2.77 3.48
C TYR A 183 10.20 -3.71 2.49
N TYR A 184 11.52 -3.79 2.48
CA TYR A 184 12.23 -4.79 1.67
C TYR A 184 11.82 -6.22 2.01
N SER A 185 11.68 -6.52 3.30
CA SER A 185 11.26 -7.86 3.74
C SER A 185 9.81 -8.18 3.33
N ILE A 186 8.92 -7.18 3.31
CA ILE A 186 7.55 -7.32 2.79
C ILE A 186 7.57 -7.58 1.28
N MET A 187 8.36 -6.82 0.54
CA MET A 187 8.50 -6.98 -0.91
C MET A 187 9.03 -8.37 -1.26
N HIS A 188 10.11 -8.81 -0.58
CA HIS A 188 10.65 -10.16 -0.73
C HIS A 188 9.62 -11.25 -0.37
N TYR A 189 8.87 -11.05 0.71
CA TYR A 189 7.80 -11.98 1.09
C TYR A 189 6.74 -12.09 0.00
N SER A 190 6.33 -10.97 -0.60
CA SER A 190 5.38 -10.95 -1.72
C SER A 190 5.92 -11.71 -2.95
N ASP A 191 7.16 -11.47 -3.34
CA ASP A 191 7.79 -12.13 -4.48
C ASP A 191 7.90 -13.65 -4.27
N MET A 192 8.27 -14.08 -3.06
CA MET A 192 8.34 -15.50 -2.72
C MET A 192 6.95 -16.15 -2.64
N ALA A 193 5.94 -15.44 -2.15
CA ALA A 193 4.56 -15.93 -2.15
C ALA A 193 4.05 -16.13 -3.58
N LYS A 194 4.31 -15.16 -4.47
CA LYS A 194 3.98 -15.26 -5.90
C LYS A 194 4.67 -16.47 -6.54
N ALA A 195 5.97 -16.64 -6.33
CA ALA A 195 6.73 -17.77 -6.88
C ALA A 195 6.25 -19.13 -6.38
N TYR A 196 5.83 -19.21 -5.11
CA TYR A 196 5.31 -20.45 -4.51
C TYR A 196 3.92 -20.82 -5.06
N LEU A 197 3.04 -19.84 -5.23
CA LEU A 197 1.67 -20.07 -5.69
C LEU A 197 1.58 -20.26 -7.22
N ALA A 198 2.64 -19.93 -7.96
CA ALA A 198 2.71 -20.13 -9.41
C ALA A 198 3.24 -21.52 -9.81
N GLN A 199 3.58 -22.39 -8.84
CA GLN A 199 4.01 -23.79 -9.06
C GLN A 199 2.80 -24.70 -9.23
#